data_512535884089ca44b7b03ea1a8eb2abc
#
_entry.id   512535884089ca44b7b03ea1a8eb2abc
#
_cell.length_a   1.000
_cell.length_b   1.000
_cell.length_c   1.000
_cell.angle_alpha   90.00
_cell.angle_beta   90.00
_cell.angle_gamma   90.00
#
_symmetry.space_group_name_H-M   'P 1'
#
loop_
_entity.id
_entity.type
_entity.pdbx_description
1 polymer ?
#
loop_
_entity_poly.entity_id
_entity_poly.type
_entity_poly.pdbx_seq_one_letter_code
_entity_poly.pdbx_strand_id
1 'polypeptide(L)'
;RYTYETNVMGTVNLLECIRLYPSASSVLNVTTDKVYENKEWEWGYREIEALNGFDPYSNSKSCSDIATQSYIKSFFSRETSPAISIARAGNVIGGGDFSKDRIIPDSVEACSKNEVIHVRNPYSIRPYQHVLEPLSAYLWIIFRQDSDHSLADCYNVGPNEDDCVTTGKLVSLFCDCLLYTS
;
A
#
# COMPACT_ATOMS: atom_id res chain seq x y z
N ARG A 1 -11.12 17.19 -0.73
CA ARG A 1 -12.32 16.81 0.01
C ARG A 1 -12.68 15.37 -0.28
N TYR A 2 -12.98 14.99 -1.52
CA TYR A 2 -13.39 13.63 -1.92
C TYR A 2 -12.44 12.53 -1.41
N THR A 3 -11.12 12.73 -1.54
CA THR A 3 -10.10 11.77 -1.07
C THR A 3 -10.21 11.47 0.43
N TYR A 4 -10.44 12.49 1.25
CA TYR A 4 -10.64 12.34 2.69
C TYR A 4 -11.99 11.70 3.03
N GLU A 5 -13.05 12.06 2.32
CA GLU A 5 -14.36 11.42 2.50
C GLU A 5 -14.26 9.91 2.23
N THR A 6 -13.56 9.52 1.15
CA THR A 6 -13.38 8.12 0.79
C THR A 6 -12.44 7.39 1.75
N ASN A 7 -11.21 7.89 1.95
CA ASN A 7 -10.18 7.14 2.65
C ASN A 7 -10.33 7.23 4.18
N VAL A 8 -10.70 8.38 4.71
CA VAL A 8 -10.81 8.56 6.17
C VAL A 8 -12.20 8.17 6.65
N MET A 9 -13.24 8.84 6.13
CA MET A 9 -14.59 8.56 6.57
C MET A 9 -15.08 7.18 6.18
N GLY A 10 -14.65 6.66 5.01
CA GLY A 10 -14.91 5.27 4.63
C GLY A 10 -14.35 4.28 5.64
N THR A 11 -13.10 4.49 6.08
CA THR A 11 -12.46 3.67 7.13
C THR A 11 -13.21 3.79 8.46
N VAL A 12 -13.52 5.01 8.89
CA VAL A 12 -14.27 5.24 10.14
C VAL A 12 -15.63 4.56 10.10
N ASN A 13 -16.37 4.69 9.00
CA ASN A 13 -17.69 4.06 8.85
C ASN A 13 -17.59 2.53 8.92
N LEU A 14 -16.58 1.94 8.30
CA LEU A 14 -16.35 0.49 8.37
C LEU A 14 -16.02 0.05 9.81
N LEU A 15 -15.13 0.76 10.50
CA LEU A 15 -14.77 0.46 11.88
C LEU A 15 -15.98 0.60 12.83
N GLU A 16 -16.84 1.61 12.62
CA GLU A 16 -18.10 1.74 13.36
C GLU A 16 -19.06 0.58 13.08
N CYS A 17 -19.18 0.14 11.82
CA CYS A 17 -19.97 -1.05 11.48
C CYS A 17 -19.45 -2.29 12.22
N ILE A 18 -18.14 -2.50 12.23
CA ILE A 18 -17.53 -3.64 12.95
C ILE A 18 -17.77 -3.55 14.45
N ARG A 19 -17.69 -2.34 15.02
CA ARG A 19 -17.94 -2.10 16.45
C ARG A 19 -19.39 -2.37 16.86
N LEU A 20 -20.34 -1.97 16.02
CA LEU A 20 -21.78 -2.09 16.31
C LEU A 20 -22.33 -3.48 15.96
N TYR A 21 -21.73 -4.13 14.96
CA TYR A 21 -22.18 -5.43 14.45
C TYR A 21 -20.96 -6.39 14.35
N PRO A 22 -20.52 -6.96 15.48
CA PRO A 22 -19.29 -7.75 15.56
C PRO A 22 -19.48 -9.13 14.93
N SER A 23 -19.51 -9.18 13.59
CA SER A 23 -19.61 -10.42 12.81
C SER A 23 -18.28 -10.84 12.18
N ALA A 24 -17.30 -9.93 12.12
CA ALA A 24 -15.97 -10.21 11.61
C ALA A 24 -15.03 -10.57 12.78
N SER A 25 -14.25 -11.64 12.62
CA SER A 25 -13.19 -12.04 13.57
C SER A 25 -11.82 -11.48 13.22
N SER A 26 -11.59 -11.16 11.94
CA SER A 26 -10.31 -10.69 11.41
C SER A 26 -10.53 -9.57 10.39
N VAL A 27 -9.77 -8.49 10.50
CA VAL A 27 -9.90 -7.28 9.68
C VAL A 27 -8.50 -6.77 9.28
N LEU A 28 -8.34 -6.36 8.03
CA LEU A 28 -7.13 -5.73 7.54
C LEU A 28 -7.44 -4.38 6.88
N ASN A 29 -6.89 -3.30 7.41
CA ASN A 29 -6.91 -2.00 6.75
C ASN A 29 -5.70 -1.88 5.82
N VAL A 30 -5.94 -1.79 4.51
CA VAL A 30 -4.87 -1.61 3.51
C VAL A 30 -4.62 -0.12 3.28
N THR A 31 -3.45 0.35 3.68
CA THR A 31 -2.99 1.71 3.46
C THR A 31 -1.88 1.75 2.38
N THR A 32 -0.80 2.49 2.58
CA THR A 32 0.29 2.65 1.60
C THR A 32 1.60 2.94 2.33
N ASP A 33 2.73 2.67 1.68
CA ASP A 33 4.07 3.08 2.12
C ASP A 33 4.22 4.61 2.26
N LYS A 34 3.38 5.39 1.56
CA LYS A 34 3.40 6.86 1.56
C LYS A 34 2.76 7.50 2.80
N VAL A 35 2.35 6.71 3.78
CA VAL A 35 1.78 7.21 5.04
C VAL A 35 2.81 7.89 5.94
N TYR A 36 4.08 7.56 5.78
CA TYR A 36 5.15 8.05 6.61
C TYR A 36 5.52 9.51 6.35
N GLU A 37 5.99 10.20 7.39
CA GLU A 37 6.68 11.47 7.22
C GLU A 37 7.97 11.24 6.43
N ASN A 38 8.04 11.82 5.23
CA ASN A 38 9.21 11.64 4.37
C ASN A 38 10.42 12.43 4.89
N LYS A 39 11.45 11.73 5.31
CA LYS A 39 12.69 12.29 5.87
C LYS A 39 13.84 12.35 4.87
N GLU A 40 13.63 11.88 3.62
CA GLU A 40 14.67 11.83 2.57
C GLU A 40 15.98 11.17 3.04
N TRP A 41 15.89 10.16 3.89
CA TRP A 41 17.04 9.41 4.38
C TRP A 41 17.26 8.10 3.59
N GLU A 42 18.39 7.44 3.83
CA GLU A 42 18.81 6.25 3.11
C GLU A 42 18.22 4.93 3.65
N TRP A 43 17.59 4.97 4.83
CA TRP A 43 17.02 3.77 5.47
C TRP A 43 15.54 3.58 5.15
N GLY A 44 15.11 2.32 5.14
CA GLY A 44 13.68 1.97 5.08
C GLY A 44 12.92 2.45 6.32
N TYR A 45 11.63 2.74 6.15
CA TYR A 45 10.75 3.12 7.26
C TYR A 45 10.29 1.89 8.03
N ARG A 46 10.33 1.98 9.36
CA ARG A 46 9.78 0.96 10.25
C ARG A 46 8.32 1.28 10.57
N GLU A 47 7.56 0.29 10.98
CA GLU A 47 6.13 0.43 11.29
C GLU A 47 5.83 1.44 12.41
N ILE A 48 6.80 1.72 13.26
CA ILE A 48 6.72 2.67 14.39
C ILE A 48 7.04 4.12 14.01
N GLU A 49 7.46 4.39 12.77
CA GLU A 49 7.83 5.75 12.34
C GLU A 49 6.60 6.67 12.22
N ALA A 50 6.85 7.98 12.32
CA ALA A 50 5.82 9.00 12.30
C ALA A 50 5.02 8.99 10.99
N LEU A 51 3.70 9.07 11.11
CA LEU A 51 2.76 9.11 9.99
C LEU A 51 2.39 10.55 9.68
N ASN A 52 2.81 11.04 8.51
CA ASN A 52 2.49 12.38 8.01
C ASN A 52 2.69 12.44 6.50
N GLY A 53 1.89 11.72 5.72
CA GLY A 53 1.96 11.72 4.26
C GLY A 53 1.86 13.14 3.70
N PHE A 54 2.71 13.45 2.71
CA PHE A 54 2.93 14.82 2.22
C PHE A 54 1.77 15.36 1.38
N ASP A 55 1.26 14.59 0.44
CA ASP A 55 0.16 15.01 -0.44
C ASP A 55 -1.22 14.61 0.12
N PRO A 56 -2.34 15.17 -0.40
CA PRO A 56 -3.67 14.85 0.13
C PRO A 56 -4.04 13.37 0.08
N TYR A 57 -3.55 12.59 -0.89
CA TYR A 57 -3.78 11.15 -0.92
C TYR A 57 -2.99 10.46 0.19
N SER A 58 -1.70 10.68 0.24
CA SER A 58 -0.81 10.10 1.25
C SER A 58 -1.25 10.47 2.66
N ASN A 59 -1.61 11.75 2.89
CA ASN A 59 -2.10 12.23 4.18
C ASN A 59 -3.45 11.59 4.55
N SER A 60 -4.37 11.44 3.60
CA SER A 60 -5.64 10.77 3.88
C SER A 60 -5.45 9.30 4.27
N LYS A 61 -4.45 8.61 3.71
CA LYS A 61 -4.08 7.25 4.10
C LYS A 61 -3.40 7.23 5.48
N SER A 62 -2.57 8.23 5.81
CA SER A 62 -2.04 8.39 7.18
C SER A 62 -3.17 8.57 8.19
N CYS A 63 -4.17 9.41 7.87
CA CYS A 63 -5.34 9.60 8.73
C CYS A 63 -6.17 8.32 8.89
N SER A 64 -6.35 7.54 7.83
CA SER A 64 -7.02 6.23 7.88
C SER A 64 -6.28 5.26 8.82
N ASP A 65 -4.96 5.22 8.73
CA ASP A 65 -4.08 4.41 9.58
C ASP A 65 -4.20 4.81 11.05
N ILE A 66 -4.02 6.11 11.35
CA ILE A 66 -4.13 6.67 12.71
C ILE A 66 -5.53 6.44 13.29
N ALA A 67 -6.59 6.64 12.49
CA ALA A 67 -7.95 6.37 12.93
C ALA A 67 -8.12 4.89 13.31
N THR A 68 -7.61 3.97 12.49
CA THR A 68 -7.66 2.53 12.78
C THR A 68 -6.93 2.20 14.07
N GLN A 69 -5.71 2.71 14.28
CA GLN A 69 -4.98 2.53 15.53
C GLN A 69 -5.73 3.07 16.75
N SER A 70 -6.41 4.22 16.60
CA SER A 70 -7.23 4.80 17.66
C SER A 70 -8.42 3.90 18.03
N TYR A 71 -9.10 3.36 17.02
CA TYR A 71 -10.21 2.43 17.21
C TYR A 71 -9.77 1.12 17.87
N ILE A 72 -8.63 0.55 17.44
CA ILE A 72 -8.05 -0.64 18.07
C ILE A 72 -7.87 -0.41 19.56
N LYS A 73 -7.19 0.68 19.93
CA LYS A 73 -6.89 1.01 21.34
C LYS A 73 -8.15 1.29 22.18
N SER A 74 -9.16 1.91 21.56
CA SER A 74 -10.34 2.38 22.30
C SER A 74 -11.46 1.34 22.39
N PHE A 75 -11.65 0.51 21.37
CA PHE A 75 -12.82 -0.34 21.22
C PHE A 75 -12.51 -1.83 20.98
N PHE A 76 -11.34 -2.17 20.46
CA PHE A 76 -11.00 -3.53 20.04
C PHE A 76 -9.86 -4.16 20.85
N SER A 77 -9.65 -3.72 22.08
CA SER A 77 -8.60 -4.22 22.98
C SER A 77 -8.99 -5.45 23.81
N ARG A 78 -10.21 -5.97 23.66
CA ARG A 78 -10.70 -7.14 24.41
C ARG A 78 -10.39 -8.43 23.64
N GLU A 79 -10.20 -9.55 24.35
CA GLU A 79 -10.01 -10.88 23.75
C GLU A 79 -11.13 -11.30 22.79
N THR A 80 -12.36 -10.82 23.03
CA THR A 80 -13.53 -11.09 22.17
C THR A 80 -13.66 -10.14 20.99
N SER A 81 -12.77 -9.16 20.88
CA SER A 81 -12.77 -8.21 19.76
C SER A 81 -12.13 -8.83 18.52
N PRO A 82 -12.50 -8.39 17.31
CA PRO A 82 -11.80 -8.83 16.11
C PRO A 82 -10.30 -8.46 16.13
N ALA A 83 -9.47 -9.31 15.56
CA ALA A 83 -8.08 -9.00 15.29
C ALA A 83 -8.01 -8.00 14.14
N ILE A 84 -7.41 -6.82 14.34
CA ILE A 84 -7.35 -5.76 13.33
C ILE A 84 -5.88 -5.41 13.06
N SER A 85 -5.46 -5.60 11.82
CA SER A 85 -4.13 -5.21 11.34
C SER A 85 -4.19 -4.09 10.32
N ILE A 86 -3.05 -3.45 10.10
CA ILE A 86 -2.84 -2.43 9.07
C ILE A 86 -1.69 -2.88 8.17
N ALA A 87 -1.92 -2.91 6.85
CA ALA A 87 -0.87 -3.21 5.89
C ALA A 87 -0.52 -1.97 5.05
N ARG A 88 0.78 -1.67 4.97
CA ARG A 88 1.36 -0.54 4.25
C ARG A 88 2.17 -1.08 3.10
N ALA A 89 1.59 -1.12 1.90
CA ALA A 89 2.26 -1.64 0.73
C ALA A 89 2.79 -0.53 -0.16
N GLY A 90 3.90 -0.82 -0.85
CA GLY A 90 4.52 0.05 -1.83
C GLY A 90 3.88 0.00 -3.20
N ASN A 91 4.67 0.29 -4.22
CA ASN A 91 4.19 0.33 -5.61
C ASN A 91 3.88 -1.07 -6.13
N VAL A 92 2.69 -1.23 -6.70
CA VAL A 92 2.18 -2.51 -7.22
C VAL A 92 2.10 -2.47 -8.74
N ILE A 93 2.55 -3.54 -9.39
CA ILE A 93 2.45 -3.76 -10.83
C ILE A 93 1.57 -4.98 -11.08
N GLY A 94 0.62 -4.87 -12.01
CA GLY A 94 -0.25 -5.98 -12.39
C GLY A 94 -0.97 -5.71 -13.71
N GLY A 95 -1.47 -6.76 -14.32
CA GLY A 95 -2.28 -6.64 -15.53
C GLY A 95 -3.61 -5.92 -15.25
N GLY A 96 -4.15 -5.23 -16.27
CA GLY A 96 -5.43 -4.54 -16.17
C GLY A 96 -5.39 -3.17 -15.49
N ASP A 97 -4.22 -2.63 -15.18
CA ASP A 97 -4.08 -1.25 -14.71
C ASP A 97 -3.95 -0.29 -15.91
N PHE A 98 -4.94 0.58 -16.07
CA PHE A 98 -4.99 1.63 -17.10
C PHE A 98 -4.95 3.03 -16.50
N SER A 99 -4.50 3.15 -15.24
CA SER A 99 -4.45 4.44 -14.54
C SER A 99 -3.37 5.33 -15.12
N LYS A 100 -3.72 6.58 -15.41
CA LYS A 100 -2.78 7.61 -15.87
C LYS A 100 -1.76 7.97 -14.79
N ASP A 101 -0.63 8.53 -15.21
CA ASP A 101 0.46 8.96 -14.34
C ASP A 101 1.13 7.82 -13.54
N ARG A 102 1.02 6.60 -14.05
CA ARG A 102 1.73 5.43 -13.53
C ARG A 102 2.71 4.90 -14.56
N ILE A 103 3.93 4.64 -14.11
CA ILE A 103 5.06 4.36 -15.02
C ILE A 103 4.82 3.17 -15.95
N ILE A 104 4.25 2.06 -15.50
CA ILE A 104 4.01 0.89 -16.35
C ILE A 104 2.83 1.11 -17.31
N PRO A 105 1.62 1.54 -16.86
CA PRO A 105 0.53 1.90 -17.77
C PRO A 105 0.93 2.93 -18.81
N ASP A 106 1.61 4.02 -18.42
CA ASP A 106 2.08 5.07 -19.32
C ASP A 106 3.11 4.51 -20.34
N SER A 107 3.99 3.60 -19.90
CA SER A 107 4.94 2.94 -20.80
C SER A 107 4.26 2.02 -21.81
N VAL A 108 3.25 1.24 -21.38
CA VAL A 108 2.46 0.40 -22.29
C VAL A 108 1.72 1.26 -23.30
N GLU A 109 1.11 2.38 -22.88
CA GLU A 109 0.41 3.30 -23.77
C GLU A 109 1.36 3.92 -24.79
N ALA A 110 2.53 4.42 -24.38
CA ALA A 110 3.54 4.98 -25.26
C ALA A 110 4.02 3.96 -26.31
N CYS A 111 4.33 2.73 -25.88
CA CYS A 111 4.74 1.66 -26.81
C CYS A 111 3.62 1.30 -27.79
N SER A 112 2.37 1.24 -27.37
CA SER A 112 1.23 0.94 -28.26
C SER A 112 1.01 1.99 -29.35
N LYS A 113 1.45 3.22 -29.09
CA LYS A 113 1.38 4.37 -30.00
C LYS A 113 2.67 4.63 -30.79
N ASN A 114 3.72 3.83 -30.55
CA ASN A 114 5.06 4.07 -31.12
C ASN A 114 5.65 5.42 -30.66
N GLU A 115 5.36 5.84 -29.44
CA GLU A 115 5.83 7.08 -28.82
C GLU A 115 7.00 6.83 -27.86
N VAL A 116 7.74 7.89 -27.52
CA VAL A 116 8.83 7.83 -26.54
C VAL A 116 8.27 7.74 -25.13
N ILE A 117 8.82 6.84 -24.33
CA ILE A 117 8.49 6.75 -22.91
C ILE A 117 9.16 7.90 -22.15
N HIS A 118 8.35 8.78 -21.55
CA HIS A 118 8.84 9.90 -20.76
C HIS A 118 8.92 9.54 -19.27
N VAL A 119 10.14 9.49 -18.72
CA VAL A 119 10.38 9.22 -17.30
C VAL A 119 10.67 10.53 -16.57
N ARG A 120 9.76 10.99 -15.71
CA ARG A 120 9.88 12.28 -15.00
C ARG A 120 11.05 12.30 -14.01
N ASN A 121 11.28 11.21 -13.28
CA ASN A 121 12.40 11.07 -12.35
C ASN A 121 13.00 9.64 -12.46
N PRO A 122 14.01 9.44 -13.33
CA PRO A 122 14.60 8.12 -13.56
C PRO A 122 15.42 7.60 -12.38
N TYR A 123 15.87 8.48 -11.48
CA TYR A 123 16.72 8.13 -10.33
C TYR A 123 15.92 7.77 -9.06
N SER A 124 14.62 8.00 -9.06
CA SER A 124 13.77 7.67 -7.90
C SER A 124 13.72 6.16 -7.70
N ILE A 125 14.16 5.69 -6.54
CA ILE A 125 14.06 4.30 -6.13
C ILE A 125 12.65 4.06 -5.57
N ARG A 126 12.03 2.94 -5.95
CA ARG A 126 10.68 2.57 -5.51
C ARG A 126 10.60 1.07 -5.23
N PRO A 127 9.85 0.65 -4.20
CA PRO A 127 9.63 -0.74 -3.88
C PRO A 127 8.54 -1.34 -4.80
N TYR A 128 8.89 -1.60 -6.07
CA TYR A 128 7.97 -2.22 -7.01
C TYR A 128 7.80 -3.70 -6.72
N GLN A 129 6.57 -4.18 -6.72
CA GLN A 129 6.24 -5.58 -6.54
C GLN A 129 5.06 -6.01 -7.42
N HIS A 130 5.00 -7.29 -7.77
CA HIS A 130 3.86 -7.82 -8.50
C HIS A 130 2.63 -7.85 -7.59
N VAL A 131 1.45 -7.55 -8.13
CA VAL A 131 0.18 -7.45 -7.36
C VAL A 131 -0.13 -8.68 -6.51
N LEU A 132 0.28 -9.86 -6.92
CA LEU A 132 0.07 -11.11 -6.17
C LEU A 132 0.88 -11.17 -4.87
N GLU A 133 2.01 -10.47 -4.78
CA GLU A 133 2.84 -10.44 -3.57
C GLU A 133 2.10 -9.78 -2.39
N PRO A 134 1.66 -8.50 -2.49
CA PRO A 134 0.92 -7.90 -1.39
C PRO A 134 -0.43 -8.59 -1.16
N LEU A 135 -1.13 -9.07 -2.19
CA LEU A 135 -2.38 -9.80 -2.01
C LEU A 135 -2.17 -11.08 -1.22
N SER A 136 -1.09 -11.83 -1.50
CA SER A 136 -0.71 -13.02 -0.73
C SER A 136 -0.44 -12.67 0.73
N ALA A 137 0.34 -11.61 0.98
CA ALA A 137 0.62 -11.13 2.34
C ALA A 137 -0.66 -10.72 3.08
N TYR A 138 -1.58 -10.00 2.44
CA TYR A 138 -2.85 -9.58 3.04
C TYR A 138 -3.72 -10.77 3.44
N LEU A 139 -3.86 -11.75 2.55
CA LEU A 139 -4.62 -12.96 2.85
C LEU A 139 -3.98 -13.77 3.97
N TRP A 140 -2.64 -13.83 3.99
CA TRP A 140 -1.89 -14.52 5.03
C TRP A 140 -2.04 -13.84 6.40
N ILE A 141 -1.96 -12.51 6.47
CA ILE A 141 -2.18 -11.73 7.69
C ILE A 141 -3.59 -12.01 8.23
N ILE A 142 -4.62 -11.88 7.39
CA ILE A 142 -6.02 -12.11 7.78
C ILE A 142 -6.22 -13.54 8.31
N PHE A 143 -5.69 -14.52 7.62
CA PHE A 143 -5.82 -15.92 7.99
C PHE A 143 -5.10 -16.25 9.31
N ARG A 144 -3.88 -15.72 9.48
CA ARG A 144 -3.09 -16.02 10.67
C ARG A 144 -3.60 -15.31 11.93
N GLN A 145 -3.97 -14.04 11.82
CA GLN A 145 -4.49 -13.28 12.96
C GLN A 145 -5.88 -13.73 13.42
N ASP A 146 -6.66 -14.37 12.53
CA ASP A 146 -7.93 -14.98 12.90
C ASP A 146 -7.76 -16.12 13.92
N SER A 147 -6.66 -16.85 13.81
CA SER A 147 -6.31 -17.95 14.72
C SER A 147 -5.49 -17.50 15.92
N ASP A 148 -4.72 -16.42 15.78
CA ASP A 148 -3.81 -15.90 16.80
C ASP A 148 -3.85 -14.36 16.78
N HIS A 149 -4.66 -13.79 17.65
CA HIS A 149 -4.86 -12.34 17.77
C HIS A 149 -3.58 -11.58 18.15
N SER A 150 -2.57 -12.25 18.70
CA SER A 150 -1.28 -11.63 19.04
C SER A 150 -0.50 -11.19 17.79
N LEU A 151 -0.87 -11.70 16.61
CA LEU A 151 -0.32 -11.32 15.32
C LEU A 151 -0.98 -10.06 14.71
N ALA A 152 -2.00 -9.49 15.37
CA ALA A 152 -2.61 -8.25 14.90
C ALA A 152 -1.70 -7.06 15.16
N ASP A 153 -1.16 -6.46 14.08
CA ASP A 153 -0.18 -5.37 14.16
C ASP A 153 -0.17 -4.53 12.86
N CYS A 154 0.71 -3.54 12.80
CA CYS A 154 1.04 -2.82 11.57
C CYS A 154 2.16 -3.56 10.81
N TYR A 155 2.00 -3.70 9.50
CA TYR A 155 2.95 -4.41 8.64
C TYR A 155 3.35 -3.57 7.44
N ASN A 156 4.65 -3.39 7.21
CA ASN A 156 5.16 -2.96 5.91
C ASN A 156 5.20 -4.16 4.97
N VAL A 157 4.63 -4.00 3.77
CA VAL A 157 4.58 -5.04 2.75
C VAL A 157 5.30 -4.54 1.50
N GLY A 158 6.46 -5.09 1.22
CA GLY A 158 7.31 -4.68 0.12
C GLY A 158 8.36 -5.73 -0.24
N PRO A 159 9.09 -5.52 -1.35
CA PRO A 159 10.23 -6.35 -1.71
C PRO A 159 11.38 -6.16 -0.72
N ASN A 160 12.39 -7.03 -0.81
CA ASN A 160 13.65 -6.82 -0.11
C ASN A 160 14.35 -5.55 -0.63
N GLU A 161 15.24 -4.99 0.17
CA GLU A 161 15.98 -3.77 -0.20
C GLU A 161 16.76 -3.93 -1.51
N ASP A 162 17.40 -5.08 -1.71
CA ASP A 162 18.17 -5.41 -2.92
C ASP A 162 17.29 -5.49 -4.19
N ASP A 163 15.99 -5.69 -4.05
CA ASP A 163 15.02 -5.75 -5.15
C ASP A 163 14.42 -4.38 -5.48
N CYS A 164 14.72 -3.36 -4.68
CA CYS A 164 14.29 -1.98 -4.96
C CYS A 164 15.09 -1.39 -6.11
N VAL A 165 14.40 -1.01 -7.17
CA VAL A 165 15.04 -0.48 -8.39
C VAL A 165 14.68 0.99 -8.64
N THR A 166 15.55 1.68 -9.39
CA THR A 166 15.21 3.01 -9.89
C THR A 166 14.12 2.93 -10.95
N THR A 167 13.33 3.99 -11.09
CA THR A 167 12.29 4.06 -12.12
C THR A 167 12.89 3.92 -13.53
N GLY A 168 14.09 4.47 -13.78
CA GLY A 168 14.80 4.30 -15.04
C GLY A 168 15.19 2.84 -15.32
N LYS A 169 15.67 2.12 -14.29
CA LYS A 169 15.99 0.69 -14.43
C LYS A 169 14.73 -0.14 -14.71
N LEU A 170 13.62 0.17 -14.05
CA LEU A 170 12.34 -0.50 -14.29
C LEU A 170 11.88 -0.34 -15.74
N VAL A 171 11.96 0.88 -16.30
CA VAL A 171 11.60 1.14 -17.71
C VAL A 171 12.55 0.41 -18.67
N SER A 172 13.85 0.37 -18.38
CA SER A 172 14.80 -0.42 -19.17
C SER A 172 14.42 -1.90 -19.21
N LEU A 173 14.12 -2.50 -18.05
CA LEU A 173 13.67 -3.90 -17.97
C LEU A 173 12.35 -4.13 -18.73
N PHE A 174 11.43 -3.18 -18.67
CA PHE A 174 10.18 -3.24 -19.43
C PHE A 174 10.43 -3.24 -20.95
N CYS A 175 11.31 -2.37 -21.45
CA CYS A 175 11.69 -2.32 -22.87
C CYS A 175 12.37 -3.61 -23.31
N ASP A 176 13.28 -4.14 -22.49
CA ASP A 176 13.99 -5.39 -22.79
C ASP A 176 12.99 -6.56 -22.91
N CYS A 177 11.98 -6.63 -22.03
CA CYS A 177 10.92 -7.63 -22.12
C CYS A 177 10.09 -7.53 -23.42
N LEU A 178 9.77 -6.32 -23.88
CA LEU A 178 9.02 -6.12 -25.13
C LEU A 178 9.82 -6.56 -26.37
N LEU A 179 11.12 -6.28 -26.40
CA LEU A 179 12.00 -6.72 -27.49
C LEU A 179 12.16 -8.24 -27.56
N TYR A 180 11.99 -8.94 -26.45
CA TYR A 180 12.04 -10.41 -26.39
C TYR A 180 10.75 -11.08 -26.86
N THR A 181 9.64 -10.36 -26.90
CA THR A 181 8.31 -10.87 -27.27
C THR A 181 7.85 -10.42 -28.66
N SER A 182 8.65 -9.62 -29.34
CA SER A 182 8.48 -9.18 -30.74
C SER A 182 9.45 -9.95 -31.67
#